data_bf2f3d512e70d06ddde6b9ccc744a8cb
#
_entry.id   bf2f3d512e70d06ddde6b9ccc744a8cb
#
_cell.length_a   1.000
_cell.length_b   1.000
_cell.length_c   1.000
_cell.angle_alpha   90.00
_cell.angle_beta   90.00
_cell.angle_gamma   90.00
#
_symmetry.space_group_name_H-M   'P 1'
#
loop_
_entity.id
_entity.type
_entity.pdbx_description
1 polymer ?
#
loop_
_entity_poly.entity_id
_entity_poly.type
_entity_poly.pdbx_seq_one_letter_code
_entity_poly.pdbx_strand_id
1 'polypeptide(L)'
;MRKLIQSCLLMLALPFGAVASDLHSLALNADFQTAREAVREAIEGAGLVVTAVMPLNQMLKRTAGSLGKGASPFAEAETIQFCSARLAWELVEEDATQLSFCPLSLSIYSQQGMPGSVIAWRSPGRETPARIRGDDLLRELVTKARLLAN
;
A
#
# COMPACT_ATOMS: atom_id res chain seq x y z
N MET A 1 49.93 0.11 48.32
CA MET A 1 48.46 -0.12 48.34
C MET A 1 47.87 0.63 47.15
N ARG A 2 47.71 -0.06 45.99
CA ARG A 2 47.14 0.51 44.77
C ARG A 2 45.71 0.00 44.65
N LYS A 3 44.73 0.90 44.81
CA LYS A 3 43.33 0.61 44.59
C LYS A 3 43.02 0.66 43.13
N LEU A 4 42.74 -0.49 42.52
CA LEU A 4 42.19 -0.63 41.16
C LEU A 4 40.70 -0.23 41.20
N ILE A 5 40.39 0.89 40.54
CA ILE A 5 39.00 1.31 40.27
C ILE A 5 38.58 0.59 39.00
N GLN A 6 37.74 -0.45 39.12
CA GLN A 6 37.05 -1.10 38.01
C GLN A 6 35.87 -0.22 37.58
N SER A 7 36.04 0.50 36.48
CA SER A 7 34.97 1.28 35.84
C SER A 7 34.09 0.29 35.06
N CYS A 8 32.90 0.00 35.57
CA CYS A 8 31.88 -0.82 34.92
C CYS A 8 31.20 0.05 33.87
N LEU A 9 31.56 -0.13 32.57
CA LEU A 9 30.93 0.57 31.45
C LEU A 9 29.59 -0.13 31.16
N LEU A 10 28.50 0.44 31.67
CA LEU A 10 27.13 -0.04 31.39
C LEU A 10 26.76 0.38 29.97
N MET A 11 26.87 -0.54 28.98
CA MET A 11 26.37 -0.34 27.63
C MET A 11 24.84 -0.32 27.67
N LEU A 12 24.27 0.87 27.53
CA LEU A 12 22.83 1.06 27.30
C LEU A 12 22.51 0.59 25.88
N ALA A 13 22.00 -0.63 25.73
CA ALA A 13 21.43 -1.12 24.48
C ALA A 13 20.10 -0.40 24.24
N LEU A 14 20.11 0.61 23.38
CA LEU A 14 18.88 1.24 22.88
C LEU A 14 18.13 0.22 22.01
N PRO A 15 16.85 -0.07 22.27
CA PRO A 15 16.09 -0.93 21.39
C PRO A 15 15.91 -0.18 20.06
N PHE A 16 16.49 -0.72 18.98
CA PHE A 16 16.14 -0.34 17.63
C PHE A 16 14.68 -0.77 17.41
N GLY A 17 13.74 0.17 17.54
CA GLY A 17 12.37 -0.05 17.17
C GLY A 17 12.32 -0.38 15.67
N ALA A 18 11.94 -1.60 15.33
CA ALA A 18 11.61 -1.95 13.95
C ALA A 18 10.43 -1.08 13.51
N VAL A 19 10.68 -0.13 12.61
CA VAL A 19 9.62 0.62 11.95
C VAL A 19 8.88 -0.37 11.06
N ALA A 20 7.68 -0.78 11.45
CA ALA A 20 6.82 -1.60 10.60
C ALA A 20 6.57 -0.83 9.29
N SER A 21 6.82 -1.49 8.14
CA SER A 21 6.52 -0.89 6.85
C SER A 21 5.01 -0.78 6.68
N ASP A 22 4.51 0.42 6.36
CA ASP A 22 3.10 0.64 6.01
C ASP A 22 2.75 0.07 4.62
N LEU A 23 3.75 -0.42 3.87
CA LEU A 23 3.57 -1.02 2.56
C LEU A 23 3.31 -2.52 2.67
N HIS A 24 2.25 -2.95 2.02
CA HIS A 24 1.84 -4.34 1.93
C HIS A 24 1.72 -4.75 0.46
N SER A 25 1.87 -6.04 0.19
CA SER A 25 1.66 -6.60 -1.15
C SER A 25 1.14 -8.03 -1.08
N LEU A 26 0.41 -8.42 -2.13
CA LEU A 26 -0.11 -9.77 -2.35
C LEU A 26 0.13 -10.17 -3.80
N ALA A 27 0.83 -11.27 -4.03
CA ALA A 27 1.00 -11.87 -5.34
C ALA A 27 -0.24 -12.66 -5.75
N LEU A 28 -0.61 -12.58 -7.04
CA LEU A 28 -1.70 -13.31 -7.68
C LEU A 28 -1.15 -14.15 -8.85
N ASN A 29 -1.69 -15.32 -9.06
CA ASN A 29 -1.40 -16.15 -10.24
C ASN A 29 -2.27 -15.78 -11.47
N ALA A 30 -2.83 -14.59 -11.48
CA ALA A 30 -3.64 -14.03 -12.53
C ALA A 30 -2.87 -12.98 -13.34
N ASP A 31 -3.19 -12.82 -14.61
CA ASP A 31 -2.66 -11.75 -15.44
C ASP A 31 -3.13 -10.37 -14.92
N PHE A 32 -2.53 -9.32 -15.47
CA PHE A 32 -2.82 -7.95 -15.03
C PHE A 32 -4.27 -7.55 -15.22
N GLN A 33 -4.90 -7.93 -16.36
CA GLN A 33 -6.28 -7.53 -16.65
C GLN A 33 -7.26 -8.22 -15.69
N THR A 34 -7.08 -9.50 -15.47
CA THR A 34 -7.88 -10.28 -14.50
C THR A 34 -7.73 -9.71 -13.10
N ALA A 35 -6.50 -9.42 -12.66
CA ALA A 35 -6.24 -8.82 -11.33
C ALA A 35 -6.88 -7.42 -11.19
N ARG A 36 -6.79 -6.60 -12.24
CA ARG A 36 -7.39 -5.27 -12.31
C ARG A 36 -8.91 -5.30 -12.19
N GLU A 37 -9.54 -6.19 -12.95
CA GLU A 37 -10.99 -6.36 -12.91
C GLU A 37 -11.46 -6.87 -11.55
N ALA A 38 -10.75 -7.85 -10.97
CA ALA A 38 -11.03 -8.37 -9.64
C ALA A 38 -10.93 -7.28 -8.55
N VAL A 39 -9.93 -6.40 -8.62
CA VAL A 39 -9.80 -5.27 -7.68
C VAL A 39 -10.96 -4.29 -7.85
N ARG A 40 -11.34 -3.94 -9.07
CA ARG A 40 -12.48 -3.05 -9.32
C ARG A 40 -13.77 -3.64 -8.80
N GLU A 41 -14.03 -4.91 -9.10
CA GLU A 41 -15.22 -5.61 -8.63
C GLU A 41 -15.26 -5.70 -7.10
N ALA A 42 -14.11 -5.93 -6.45
CA ALA A 42 -14.03 -5.93 -4.99
C ALA A 42 -14.42 -4.56 -4.39
N ILE A 43 -13.92 -3.45 -4.98
CA ILE A 43 -14.21 -2.08 -4.54
C ILE A 43 -15.69 -1.76 -4.77
N GLU A 44 -16.18 -1.93 -6.00
CA GLU A 44 -17.56 -1.59 -6.38
C GLU A 44 -18.58 -2.48 -5.66
N GLY A 45 -18.29 -3.77 -5.51
CA GLY A 45 -19.10 -4.72 -4.75
C GLY A 45 -19.14 -4.48 -3.24
N ALA A 46 -18.22 -3.67 -2.71
CA ALA A 46 -18.28 -3.15 -1.34
C ALA A 46 -19.09 -1.83 -1.22
N GLY A 47 -19.71 -1.37 -2.33
CA GLY A 47 -20.46 -0.13 -2.39
C GLY A 47 -19.56 1.13 -2.40
N LEU A 48 -18.29 0.98 -2.76
CA LEU A 48 -17.34 2.09 -2.84
C LEU A 48 -17.24 2.61 -4.28
N VAL A 49 -16.87 3.89 -4.40
CA VAL A 49 -16.75 4.56 -5.70
C VAL A 49 -15.29 4.70 -6.07
N VAL A 50 -14.92 4.19 -7.25
CA VAL A 50 -13.61 4.48 -7.85
C VAL A 50 -13.57 5.95 -8.26
N THR A 51 -12.67 6.71 -7.68
CA THR A 51 -12.55 8.17 -7.91
C THR A 51 -11.53 8.51 -8.97
N ALA A 52 -10.48 7.70 -9.13
CA ALA A 52 -9.47 7.87 -10.15
C ALA A 52 -8.75 6.54 -10.46
N VAL A 53 -8.23 6.44 -11.68
CA VAL A 53 -7.30 5.40 -12.11
C VAL A 53 -6.07 6.06 -12.70
N MET A 54 -4.92 5.80 -12.15
CA MET A 54 -3.64 6.39 -12.55
C MET A 54 -2.79 5.35 -13.30
N PRO A 55 -2.58 5.50 -14.62
CA PRO A 55 -1.82 4.55 -15.43
C PRO A 55 -0.31 4.79 -15.26
N LEU A 56 0.26 4.37 -14.13
CA LEU A 56 1.63 4.67 -13.71
C LEU A 56 2.68 4.17 -14.72
N ASN A 57 2.49 2.99 -15.32
CA ASN A 57 3.43 2.47 -16.29
C ASN A 57 3.52 3.33 -17.55
N GLN A 58 2.40 3.92 -17.98
CA GLN A 58 2.41 4.85 -19.13
C GLN A 58 3.21 6.12 -18.80
N MET A 59 3.06 6.65 -17.59
CA MET A 59 3.86 7.79 -17.13
C MET A 59 5.35 7.44 -17.10
N LEU A 60 5.75 6.31 -16.53
CA LEU A 60 7.13 5.87 -16.47
C LEU A 60 7.74 5.71 -17.88
N LYS A 61 7.04 5.04 -18.79
CA LYS A 61 7.46 4.87 -20.18
C LYS A 61 7.66 6.22 -20.90
N ARG A 62 6.72 7.15 -20.72
CA ARG A 62 6.77 8.47 -21.37
C ARG A 62 7.91 9.34 -20.87
N THR A 63 8.28 9.23 -19.59
CA THR A 63 9.28 10.09 -18.94
C THR A 63 10.68 9.46 -18.90
N ALA A 64 10.84 8.20 -19.22
CA ALA A 64 12.10 7.47 -19.10
C ALA A 64 13.26 8.18 -19.85
N GLY A 65 13.06 8.53 -21.11
CA GLY A 65 14.10 9.16 -21.93
C GLY A 65 14.57 10.52 -21.39
N SER A 66 13.63 11.38 -20.98
CA SER A 66 13.95 12.71 -20.43
C SER A 66 14.65 12.65 -19.07
N LEU A 67 14.49 11.54 -18.35
CA LEU A 67 15.10 11.32 -17.03
C LEU A 67 16.35 10.42 -17.11
N GLY A 68 16.84 10.08 -18.32
CA GLY A 68 17.98 9.19 -18.50
C GLY A 68 17.76 7.78 -17.93
N LYS A 69 16.52 7.30 -17.89
CA LYS A 69 16.16 5.98 -17.40
C LYS A 69 16.01 4.99 -18.54
N GLY A 70 16.22 3.71 -18.25
CA GLY A 70 15.96 2.60 -19.16
C GLY A 70 14.47 2.28 -19.27
N ALA A 71 14.16 1.09 -19.78
CA ALA A 71 12.80 0.58 -19.86
C ALA A 71 12.14 0.49 -18.47
N SER A 72 10.81 0.66 -18.44
CA SER A 72 10.05 0.45 -17.20
C SER A 72 10.24 -0.99 -16.70
N PRO A 73 10.38 -1.22 -15.38
CA PRO A 73 10.43 -2.57 -14.81
C PRO A 73 9.09 -3.30 -14.89
N PHE A 74 8.01 -2.56 -15.17
CA PHE A 74 6.66 -3.11 -15.26
C PHE A 74 6.27 -3.41 -16.72
N ALA A 75 5.63 -4.56 -16.94
CA ALA A 75 4.89 -4.79 -18.16
C ALA A 75 3.65 -3.89 -18.16
N GLU A 76 2.89 -3.93 -17.06
CA GLU A 76 1.75 -3.05 -16.79
C GLU A 76 1.74 -2.60 -15.32
N ALA A 77 1.22 -1.40 -15.04
CA ALA A 77 1.02 -0.89 -13.68
C ALA A 77 0.02 0.26 -13.67
N GLU A 78 -0.92 0.20 -12.74
CA GLU A 78 -1.85 1.29 -12.45
C GLU A 78 -2.15 1.35 -10.94
N THR A 79 -2.67 2.49 -10.50
CA THR A 79 -3.19 2.68 -9.14
C THR A 79 -4.65 3.11 -9.24
N ILE A 80 -5.51 2.36 -8.56
CA ILE A 80 -6.94 2.65 -8.42
C ILE A 80 -7.15 3.37 -7.10
N GLN A 81 -7.75 4.56 -7.15
CA GLN A 81 -8.15 5.34 -5.99
C GLN A 81 -9.65 5.24 -5.78
N PHE A 82 -10.06 5.13 -4.52
CA PHE A 82 -11.45 5.03 -4.13
C PHE A 82 -11.69 5.69 -2.77
N CYS A 83 -12.95 6.02 -2.47
CA CYS A 83 -13.30 6.70 -1.24
C CYS A 83 -14.48 5.99 -0.56
N SER A 84 -14.40 5.93 0.76
CA SER A 84 -15.51 5.62 1.66
C SER A 84 -15.89 6.89 2.41
N ALA A 85 -17.07 7.45 2.11
CA ALA A 85 -17.54 8.66 2.79
C ALA A 85 -17.63 8.47 4.31
N ARG A 86 -18.08 7.28 4.76
CA ARG A 86 -18.12 6.96 6.19
C ARG A 86 -16.73 7.02 6.81
N LEU A 87 -15.76 6.33 6.21
CA LEU A 87 -14.39 6.31 6.73
C LEU A 87 -13.75 7.70 6.72
N ALA A 88 -14.01 8.49 5.66
CA ALA A 88 -13.50 9.86 5.58
C ALA A 88 -14.00 10.73 6.74
N TRP A 89 -15.31 10.63 7.08
CA TRP A 89 -15.87 11.32 8.24
C TRP A 89 -15.24 10.85 9.55
N GLU A 90 -15.16 9.55 9.77
CA GLU A 90 -14.55 8.97 10.98
C GLU A 90 -13.10 9.41 11.18
N LEU A 91 -12.31 9.46 10.08
CA LEU A 91 -10.93 9.92 10.13
C LEU A 91 -10.82 11.41 10.53
N VAL A 92 -11.59 12.31 9.91
CA VAL A 92 -11.50 13.74 10.18
C VAL A 92 -12.11 14.14 11.51
N GLU A 93 -13.08 13.36 12.04
CA GLU A 93 -13.63 13.56 13.37
C GLU A 93 -12.63 13.20 14.48
N GLU A 94 -11.76 12.20 14.25
CA GLU A 94 -10.67 11.91 15.17
C GLU A 94 -9.56 12.97 15.12
N ASP A 95 -9.13 13.37 13.92
CA ASP A 95 -8.12 14.40 13.67
C ASP A 95 -8.21 14.91 12.23
N ALA A 96 -8.33 16.22 12.03
CA ALA A 96 -8.46 16.82 10.71
C ALA A 96 -7.29 16.50 9.76
N THR A 97 -6.08 16.26 10.29
CA THR A 97 -4.91 15.88 9.47
C THR A 97 -5.05 14.50 8.84
N GLN A 98 -5.90 13.64 9.39
CA GLN A 98 -6.18 12.30 8.85
C GLN A 98 -6.95 12.34 7.51
N LEU A 99 -7.42 13.52 7.06
CA LEU A 99 -7.90 13.72 5.69
C LEU A 99 -6.89 13.23 4.65
N SER A 100 -5.59 13.28 4.97
CA SER A 100 -4.50 12.82 4.10
C SER A 100 -4.53 11.31 3.79
N PHE A 101 -5.29 10.51 4.53
CA PHE A 101 -5.49 9.08 4.25
C PHE A 101 -6.60 8.81 3.22
N CYS A 102 -7.34 9.83 2.79
CA CYS A 102 -8.33 9.73 1.72
C CYS A 102 -7.87 10.51 0.48
N PRO A 103 -7.98 9.93 -0.72
CA PRO A 103 -8.56 8.63 -1.03
C PRO A 103 -7.62 7.46 -0.66
N LEU A 104 -8.22 6.29 -0.34
CA LEU A 104 -7.49 5.03 -0.27
C LEU A 104 -7.07 4.59 -1.67
N SER A 105 -6.03 3.76 -1.77
CA SER A 105 -5.54 3.28 -3.06
C SER A 105 -5.03 1.85 -3.04
N LEU A 106 -5.26 1.14 -4.16
CA LEU A 106 -4.68 -0.16 -4.46
C LEU A 106 -3.90 -0.03 -5.78
N SER A 107 -2.63 -0.40 -5.76
CA SER A 107 -1.78 -0.47 -6.95
C SER A 107 -1.74 -1.90 -7.46
N ILE A 108 -1.91 -2.07 -8.77
CA ILE A 108 -1.82 -3.37 -9.43
C ILE A 108 -0.69 -3.29 -10.46
N TYR A 109 0.17 -4.30 -10.50
CA TYR A 109 1.23 -4.35 -11.49
C TYR A 109 1.62 -5.78 -11.87
N SER A 110 2.15 -5.93 -13.09
CA SER A 110 2.90 -7.10 -13.55
C SER A 110 4.31 -6.66 -13.91
N GLN A 111 5.30 -7.50 -13.58
CA GLN A 111 6.70 -7.22 -13.88
C GLN A 111 7.11 -7.82 -15.22
N GLN A 112 8.09 -7.16 -15.88
CA GLN A 112 8.64 -7.69 -17.13
C GLN A 112 9.24 -9.09 -16.93
N GLY A 113 8.79 -10.06 -17.75
CA GLY A 113 9.31 -11.42 -17.72
C GLY A 113 8.89 -12.27 -16.50
N MET A 114 8.03 -11.76 -15.63
CA MET A 114 7.51 -12.49 -14.49
C MET A 114 6.04 -12.88 -14.70
N PRO A 115 5.65 -14.11 -14.35
CA PRO A 115 4.23 -14.49 -14.42
C PRO A 115 3.43 -13.87 -13.28
N GLY A 116 2.13 -13.70 -13.50
CA GLY A 116 1.19 -13.20 -12.50
C GLY A 116 1.23 -11.69 -12.30
N SER A 117 0.54 -11.25 -11.28
CA SER A 117 0.40 -9.85 -10.91
C SER A 117 0.56 -9.66 -9.40
N VAL A 118 0.71 -8.43 -8.98
CA VAL A 118 0.81 -8.05 -7.56
C VAL A 118 -0.18 -6.94 -7.27
N ILE A 119 -0.91 -7.06 -6.16
CA ILE A 119 -1.64 -5.96 -5.56
C ILE A 119 -0.77 -5.40 -4.43
N ALA A 120 -0.51 -4.11 -4.43
CA ALA A 120 0.24 -3.42 -3.37
C ALA A 120 -0.58 -2.25 -2.81
N TRP A 121 -0.46 -2.00 -1.52
CA TRP A 121 -1.17 -0.90 -0.86
C TRP A 121 -0.38 -0.35 0.33
N ARG A 122 -0.72 0.87 0.71
CA ARG A 122 -0.24 1.49 1.93
C ARG A 122 -1.35 1.45 2.98
N SER A 123 -1.05 0.92 4.16
CA SER A 123 -1.92 0.99 5.33
C SER A 123 -1.97 2.44 5.85
N PRO A 124 -3.13 2.95 6.28
CA PRO A 124 -3.18 4.19 7.06
C PRO A 124 -2.62 4.02 8.48
N GLY A 125 -2.20 2.82 8.85
CA GLY A 125 -1.76 2.45 10.19
C GLY A 125 -2.93 1.96 11.07
N ARG A 126 -2.63 1.70 12.34
CA ARG A 126 -3.60 1.14 13.30
C ARG A 126 -3.60 1.88 14.64
N GLU A 127 -3.15 3.14 14.67
CA GLU A 127 -2.97 3.92 15.89
C GLU A 127 -4.28 4.50 16.44
N THR A 128 -5.31 4.61 15.59
CA THR A 128 -6.64 5.08 15.99
C THR A 128 -7.74 4.16 15.47
N PRO A 129 -8.95 4.18 16.04
CA PRO A 129 -10.07 3.37 15.59
C PRO A 129 -10.42 3.56 14.10
N ALA A 130 -10.43 4.79 13.58
CA ALA A 130 -10.72 5.03 12.16
C ALA A 130 -9.60 4.51 11.24
N ARG A 131 -8.33 4.64 11.64
CA ARG A 131 -7.20 4.07 10.89
C ARG A 131 -7.22 2.54 10.87
N ILE A 132 -7.58 1.90 11.99
CA ILE A 132 -7.82 0.45 12.04
C ILE A 132 -8.89 0.05 11.02
N ARG A 133 -10.03 0.75 10.98
CA ARG A 133 -11.08 0.46 9.99
C ARG A 133 -10.62 0.66 8.55
N GLY A 134 -9.79 1.66 8.28
CA GLY A 134 -9.18 1.88 6.97
C GLY A 134 -8.24 0.76 6.54
N ASP A 135 -7.39 0.28 7.45
CA ASP A 135 -6.49 -0.85 7.21
C ASP A 135 -7.28 -2.15 7.00
N ASP A 136 -8.28 -2.40 7.84
CA ASP A 136 -9.13 -3.60 7.73
C ASP A 136 -9.90 -3.60 6.40
N LEU A 137 -10.47 -2.46 5.98
CA LEU A 137 -11.13 -2.31 4.68
C LEU A 137 -10.19 -2.66 3.52
N LEU A 138 -8.96 -2.13 3.52
CA LEU A 138 -7.98 -2.46 2.48
C LEU A 138 -7.68 -3.96 2.42
N ARG A 139 -7.49 -4.61 3.57
CA ARG A 139 -7.25 -6.05 3.66
C ARG A 139 -8.43 -6.89 3.18
N GLU A 140 -9.65 -6.49 3.51
CA GLU A 140 -10.88 -7.14 3.03
C GLU A 140 -11.00 -7.05 1.52
N LEU A 141 -10.80 -5.86 0.93
CA LEU A 141 -10.84 -5.66 -0.53
C LEU A 141 -9.78 -6.49 -1.25
N VAL A 142 -8.54 -6.52 -0.76
CA VAL A 142 -7.47 -7.33 -1.34
C VAL A 142 -7.76 -8.82 -1.24
N THR A 143 -8.32 -9.28 -0.11
CA THR A 143 -8.72 -10.67 0.09
C THR A 143 -9.83 -11.05 -0.89
N LYS A 144 -10.84 -10.19 -1.07
CA LYS A 144 -11.93 -10.40 -2.03
C LYS A 144 -11.41 -10.41 -3.47
N ALA A 145 -10.55 -9.46 -3.83
CA ALA A 145 -9.94 -9.42 -5.16
C ALA A 145 -9.16 -10.71 -5.47
N ARG A 146 -8.41 -11.24 -4.49
CA ARG A 146 -7.72 -12.54 -4.65
C ARG A 146 -8.69 -13.68 -4.94
N LEU A 147 -9.84 -13.72 -4.27
CA LEU A 147 -10.85 -14.77 -4.50
C LEU A 147 -11.50 -14.64 -5.88
N LEU A 148 -11.68 -13.43 -6.38
CA LEU A 148 -12.26 -13.14 -7.70
C LEU A 148 -11.28 -13.40 -8.85
N ALA A 149 -9.97 -13.31 -8.60
CA ALA A 149 -8.92 -13.51 -9.59
C ALA A 149 -8.49 -15.00 -9.76
N ASN A 150 -8.98 -15.90 -8.92
CA ASN A 150 -8.73 -17.36 -9.00
C ASN A 150 -9.96 -18.06 -9.54
#